data_1b49be5fd852de396e66d64e191ac99f
#
_entry.id   1b49be5fd852de396e66d64e191ac99f
#
_cell.length_a   1.000
_cell.length_b   1.000
_cell.length_c   1.000
_cell.angle_alpha   90.00
_cell.angle_beta   90.00
_cell.angle_gamma   90.00
#
_symmetry.space_group_name_H-M   'P 1'
#
loop_
_entity.id
_entity.type
_entity.pdbx_description
1 polymer ?
#
loop_
_entity_poly.entity_id
_entity_poly.type
_entity_poly.pdbx_seq_one_letter_code
_entity_poly.pdbx_strand_id
1 'polypeptide(L)'
;MLKGENIKGYKILEDFKVAGGMSKISFAEKDGKTYFIKEFLAPKYPTSDSPGSERIKEQKRKACDEFEKHHRDLNNAIGKCCAGTGGNLIYAIDFFRDGTSYYKITEKIDISSFPCESISCLPLEKILLIAKSAVHSIRILHGLKIVHGDLKPDNLPIKEAARGYVVKLIDFDDSYFEGNPPPDRENLVGTPEYYSPEQAAYIMDEDEEIEGATLTCKSDIFTLGIIFSEYFSGEKPILPPDYKNTWTCVNNGGAISFKKKLHPQIDGLIRKMLSLNPNDRPNINEVFNVLKNIKLDEITPSSERMSSDEPKKPSLRFGPGFKPISSKGVSPATKTIAPTPEEISKEKDTEYKPVHSGLRGSGLKIADK
;
A
#
# COMPACT_ATOMS: atom_id res chain seq x y z
N MET A 1 -19.87 -17.66 5.36
CA MET A 1 -19.33 -19.01 5.15
C MET A 1 -18.42 -19.36 6.29
N LEU A 2 -18.43 -20.61 6.70
CA LEU A 2 -17.73 -21.10 7.88
C LEU A 2 -16.54 -21.98 7.48
N LYS A 3 -15.61 -22.11 8.39
CA LYS A 3 -14.49 -23.05 8.28
C LYS A 3 -14.99 -24.45 7.93
N GLY A 4 -14.38 -25.11 6.97
CA GLY A 4 -14.69 -26.47 6.51
C GLY A 4 -15.65 -26.55 5.32
N GLU A 5 -16.34 -25.48 4.97
CA GLU A 5 -17.19 -25.43 3.78
C GLU A 5 -16.34 -25.52 2.50
N ASN A 6 -16.97 -25.99 1.41
CA ASN A 6 -16.33 -26.13 0.11
C ASN A 6 -17.03 -25.22 -0.91
N ILE A 7 -16.24 -24.40 -1.60
CA ILE A 7 -16.69 -23.48 -2.64
C ILE A 7 -15.96 -23.86 -3.94
N LYS A 8 -16.64 -24.48 -4.87
CA LYS A 8 -16.05 -24.91 -6.18
C LYS A 8 -14.71 -25.63 -6.05
N GLY A 9 -14.59 -26.53 -5.06
CA GLY A 9 -13.39 -27.31 -4.82
C GLY A 9 -12.37 -26.64 -3.87
N TYR A 10 -12.61 -25.40 -3.46
CA TYR A 10 -11.80 -24.72 -2.45
C TYR A 10 -12.37 -24.97 -1.05
N LYS A 11 -11.66 -25.72 -0.21
CA LYS A 11 -12.02 -25.98 1.19
C LYS A 11 -11.58 -24.80 2.06
N ILE A 12 -12.53 -24.16 2.73
CA ILE A 12 -12.28 -23.01 3.59
C ILE A 12 -11.54 -23.43 4.85
N LEU A 13 -10.39 -22.81 5.14
CA LEU A 13 -9.53 -23.15 6.26
C LEU A 13 -9.85 -22.35 7.53
N GLU A 14 -10.38 -21.14 7.40
CA GLU A 14 -10.74 -20.24 8.48
C GLU A 14 -12.07 -19.57 8.18
N ASP A 15 -12.77 -19.07 9.22
CA ASP A 15 -13.96 -18.27 9.01
C ASP A 15 -13.61 -16.96 8.28
N PHE A 16 -14.50 -16.50 7.40
CA PHE A 16 -14.28 -15.26 6.66
C PHE A 16 -14.29 -14.06 7.61
N LYS A 17 -13.29 -13.20 7.49
CA LYS A 17 -13.14 -11.93 8.21
C LYS A 17 -13.42 -10.77 7.27
N VAL A 18 -14.11 -9.72 7.75
CA VAL A 18 -14.30 -8.49 6.97
C VAL A 18 -12.95 -7.81 6.78
N ALA A 19 -12.67 -7.40 5.56
CA ALA A 19 -11.46 -6.69 5.19
C ALA A 19 -11.83 -5.47 4.32
N GLY A 20 -11.43 -4.28 4.75
CA GLY A 20 -11.55 -3.07 3.95
C GLY A 20 -12.99 -2.68 3.54
N GLY A 21 -14.02 -3.03 4.32
CA GLY A 21 -15.38 -2.57 4.12
C GLY A 21 -16.20 -3.29 3.04
N MET A 22 -15.62 -3.58 1.88
CA MET A 22 -16.36 -4.11 0.71
C MET A 22 -16.12 -5.59 0.42
N SER A 23 -15.35 -6.28 1.25
CA SER A 23 -15.02 -7.69 1.04
C SER A 23 -14.82 -8.46 2.33
N LYS A 24 -14.89 -9.80 2.21
CA LYS A 24 -14.46 -10.73 3.25
C LYS A 24 -13.34 -11.59 2.72
N ILE A 25 -12.39 -11.93 3.59
CA ILE A 25 -11.21 -12.70 3.25
C ILE A 25 -11.06 -13.94 4.12
N SER A 26 -10.48 -14.98 3.56
CA SER A 26 -10.08 -16.19 4.26
C SER A 26 -8.92 -16.87 3.53
N PHE A 27 -8.52 -18.04 4.04
CA PHE A 27 -7.66 -18.97 3.33
C PHE A 27 -8.46 -20.21 2.93
N ALA A 28 -8.08 -20.78 1.78
CA ALA A 28 -8.69 -21.99 1.28
C ALA A 28 -7.61 -22.97 0.79
N GLU A 29 -7.94 -24.27 0.77
CA GLU A 29 -7.08 -25.32 0.26
C GLU A 29 -7.72 -25.98 -0.95
N LYS A 30 -6.92 -26.24 -1.99
CA LYS A 30 -7.31 -27.04 -3.16
C LYS A 30 -6.06 -27.76 -3.67
N ASP A 31 -6.18 -29.04 -3.93
CA ASP A 31 -5.10 -29.90 -4.45
C ASP A 31 -3.80 -29.82 -3.62
N GLY A 32 -3.93 -29.76 -2.27
CA GLY A 32 -2.81 -29.68 -1.33
C GLY A 32 -2.09 -28.31 -1.31
N LYS A 33 -2.61 -27.30 -1.99
CA LYS A 33 -2.07 -25.92 -1.96
C LYS A 33 -3.01 -24.99 -1.23
N THR A 34 -2.43 -24.05 -0.49
CA THR A 34 -3.18 -23.01 0.20
C THR A 34 -3.24 -21.75 -0.65
N TYR A 35 -4.43 -21.15 -0.68
CA TYR A 35 -4.76 -19.95 -1.44
C TYR A 35 -5.35 -18.90 -0.51
N PHE A 36 -5.25 -17.63 -0.92
CA PHE A 36 -6.03 -16.55 -0.36
C PHE A 36 -7.34 -16.46 -1.14
N ILE A 37 -8.48 -16.38 -0.43
CA ILE A 37 -9.81 -16.27 -1.01
C ILE A 37 -10.49 -14.99 -0.52
N LYS A 38 -11.02 -14.21 -1.45
CA LYS A 38 -11.77 -12.97 -1.20
C LYS A 38 -13.20 -13.15 -1.69
N GLU A 39 -14.18 -12.88 -0.83
CA GLU A 39 -15.60 -12.77 -1.18
C GLU A 39 -15.95 -11.30 -1.33
N PHE A 40 -16.51 -10.91 -2.47
CA PHE A 40 -17.04 -9.55 -2.68
C PHE A 40 -18.40 -9.40 -2.01
N LEU A 41 -18.60 -8.33 -1.25
CA LEU A 41 -19.90 -8.01 -0.63
C LEU A 41 -20.86 -7.40 -1.64
N ALA A 42 -20.38 -6.69 -2.64
CA ALA A 42 -21.10 -6.13 -3.77
C ALA A 42 -20.28 -6.29 -5.05
N PRO A 43 -20.93 -6.36 -6.22
CA PRO A 43 -22.36 -6.56 -6.42
C PRO A 43 -22.82 -7.99 -6.02
N LYS A 44 -24.11 -8.16 -5.75
CA LYS A 44 -24.71 -9.49 -5.54
C LYS A 44 -25.63 -9.83 -6.71
N TYR A 45 -25.38 -10.99 -7.33
CA TYR A 45 -26.19 -11.45 -8.46
C TYR A 45 -27.64 -11.74 -8.02
N PRO A 46 -28.66 -11.12 -8.64
CA PRO A 46 -30.04 -11.30 -8.23
C PRO A 46 -30.57 -12.69 -8.64
N THR A 47 -31.26 -13.35 -7.71
CA THR A 47 -32.02 -14.60 -7.94
C THR A 47 -33.52 -14.28 -8.19
N SER A 48 -34.29 -15.32 -8.49
CA SER A 48 -35.77 -15.21 -8.57
C SER A 48 -36.36 -14.58 -7.31
N ASP A 49 -35.80 -14.95 -6.16
CA ASP A 49 -36.35 -14.57 -4.83
C ASP A 49 -35.77 -13.23 -4.32
N SER A 50 -34.89 -12.60 -5.09
CA SER A 50 -34.35 -11.29 -4.74
C SER A 50 -35.43 -10.22 -4.77
N PRO A 51 -35.43 -9.27 -3.82
CA PRO A 51 -36.39 -8.20 -3.77
C PRO A 51 -36.25 -7.24 -4.96
N GLY A 52 -37.41 -6.67 -5.37
CA GLY A 52 -37.49 -5.68 -6.45
C GLY A 52 -38.21 -6.19 -7.70
N SER A 53 -38.61 -5.23 -8.55
CA SER A 53 -39.25 -5.54 -9.84
C SER A 53 -38.25 -6.23 -10.80
N GLU A 54 -38.78 -6.92 -11.82
CA GLU A 54 -37.92 -7.55 -12.84
C GLU A 54 -37.03 -6.53 -13.55
N ARG A 55 -37.48 -5.29 -13.73
CA ARG A 55 -36.64 -4.20 -14.27
C ARG A 55 -35.41 -3.92 -13.36
N ILE A 56 -35.60 -3.86 -12.04
CA ILE A 56 -34.54 -3.65 -11.07
C ILE A 56 -33.56 -4.85 -11.08
N LYS A 57 -34.11 -6.08 -11.13
CA LYS A 57 -33.27 -7.29 -11.19
C LYS A 57 -32.46 -7.32 -12.48
N GLU A 58 -33.01 -6.89 -13.62
CA GLU A 58 -32.31 -6.83 -14.88
C GLU A 58 -31.19 -5.80 -14.86
N GLN A 59 -31.39 -4.61 -14.28
CA GLN A 59 -30.33 -3.63 -14.06
C GLN A 59 -29.21 -4.19 -13.17
N LYS A 60 -29.55 -4.90 -12.11
CA LYS A 60 -28.55 -5.57 -11.23
C LYS A 60 -27.81 -6.69 -11.96
N ARG A 61 -28.47 -7.47 -12.82
CA ARG A 61 -27.78 -8.49 -13.64
C ARG A 61 -26.76 -7.83 -14.54
N LYS A 62 -27.15 -6.77 -15.24
CA LYS A 62 -26.24 -6.04 -16.13
C LYS A 62 -25.01 -5.50 -15.38
N ALA A 63 -25.20 -4.88 -14.22
CA ALA A 63 -24.08 -4.42 -13.38
C ALA A 63 -23.20 -5.59 -12.93
N CYS A 64 -23.77 -6.74 -12.59
CA CYS A 64 -23.02 -7.95 -12.25
C CYS A 64 -22.22 -8.50 -13.44
N ASP A 65 -22.80 -8.49 -14.65
CA ASP A 65 -22.13 -8.97 -15.87
C ASP A 65 -20.98 -8.04 -16.26
N GLU A 66 -21.14 -6.71 -16.11
CA GLU A 66 -20.09 -5.72 -16.29
C GLU A 66 -18.96 -5.91 -15.29
N PHE A 67 -19.27 -6.10 -14.00
CA PHE A 67 -18.30 -6.40 -12.95
C PHE A 67 -17.52 -7.69 -13.25
N GLU A 68 -18.20 -8.77 -13.62
CA GLU A 68 -17.57 -10.04 -13.95
C GLU A 68 -16.65 -9.90 -15.18
N LYS A 69 -17.13 -9.22 -16.22
CA LYS A 69 -16.35 -8.95 -17.42
C LYS A 69 -15.10 -8.14 -17.11
N HIS A 70 -15.22 -7.07 -16.35
CA HIS A 70 -14.10 -6.21 -15.95
C HIS A 70 -12.99 -7.01 -15.25
N HIS A 71 -13.35 -7.78 -14.21
CA HIS A 71 -12.38 -8.60 -13.49
C HIS A 71 -11.73 -9.67 -14.35
N ARG A 72 -12.50 -10.30 -15.26
CA ARG A 72 -11.96 -11.30 -16.20
C ARG A 72 -10.99 -10.68 -17.20
N ASP A 73 -11.33 -9.52 -17.77
CA ASP A 73 -10.49 -8.83 -18.74
C ASP A 73 -9.16 -8.39 -18.11
N LEU A 74 -9.18 -7.82 -16.91
CA LEU A 74 -7.98 -7.45 -16.14
C LEU A 74 -7.12 -8.68 -15.83
N ASN A 75 -7.72 -9.74 -15.28
CA ASN A 75 -6.98 -10.95 -14.93
C ASN A 75 -6.35 -11.61 -16.15
N ASN A 76 -7.05 -11.64 -17.30
CA ASN A 76 -6.52 -12.18 -18.53
C ASN A 76 -5.33 -11.36 -19.06
N ALA A 77 -5.42 -10.02 -18.98
CA ALA A 77 -4.35 -9.14 -19.42
C ALA A 77 -3.10 -9.32 -18.55
N ILE A 78 -3.26 -9.28 -17.21
CA ILE A 78 -2.16 -9.43 -16.26
C ILE A 78 -1.57 -10.83 -16.34
N GLY A 79 -2.41 -11.89 -16.36
CA GLY A 79 -1.96 -13.27 -16.39
C GLY A 79 -1.12 -13.63 -17.62
N LYS A 80 -1.51 -13.13 -18.81
CA LYS A 80 -0.72 -13.32 -20.04
C LYS A 80 0.67 -12.68 -19.95
N CYS A 81 0.77 -11.52 -19.29
CA CYS A 81 2.05 -10.83 -19.11
C CYS A 81 2.91 -11.52 -18.05
N CYS A 82 2.30 -12.04 -16.98
CA CYS A 82 3.02 -12.62 -15.84
C CYS A 82 3.63 -13.99 -16.12
N ALA A 83 3.23 -14.68 -17.19
CA ALA A 83 3.74 -16.01 -17.57
C ALA A 83 5.28 -16.08 -17.80
N GLY A 84 6.01 -14.97 -17.66
CA GLY A 84 7.48 -14.90 -17.80
C GLY A 84 8.17 -13.88 -16.90
N THR A 85 7.45 -13.18 -16.00
CA THR A 85 7.96 -12.01 -15.27
C THR A 85 8.36 -12.29 -13.81
N GLY A 86 8.46 -13.56 -13.40
CA GLY A 86 8.97 -13.93 -12.07
C GLY A 86 8.00 -13.68 -10.89
N GLY A 87 6.70 -13.52 -11.17
CA GLY A 87 5.67 -13.48 -10.13
C GLY A 87 5.69 -12.23 -9.25
N ASN A 88 6.02 -11.07 -9.81
CA ASN A 88 5.99 -9.80 -9.07
C ASN A 88 4.57 -9.26 -8.88
N LEU A 89 3.62 -9.63 -9.75
CA LEU A 89 2.21 -9.29 -9.64
C LEU A 89 1.43 -10.50 -9.13
N ILE A 90 0.65 -10.34 -8.08
CA ILE A 90 -0.19 -11.39 -7.50
C ILE A 90 -1.62 -11.17 -7.99
N TYR A 91 -1.91 -11.72 -9.14
CA TYR A 91 -3.21 -11.64 -9.80
C TYR A 91 -4.11 -12.83 -9.45
N ALA A 92 -5.39 -12.75 -9.80
CA ALA A 92 -6.33 -13.83 -9.53
C ALA A 92 -6.03 -15.06 -10.39
N ILE A 93 -5.82 -16.18 -9.72
CA ILE A 93 -5.69 -17.50 -10.35
C ILE A 93 -7.06 -17.98 -10.82
N ASP A 94 -8.10 -17.65 -10.03
CA ASP A 94 -9.49 -17.99 -10.34
C ASP A 94 -10.41 -16.85 -9.91
N PHE A 95 -11.45 -16.59 -10.70
CA PHE A 95 -12.49 -15.63 -10.42
C PHE A 95 -13.83 -16.21 -10.87
N PHE A 96 -14.75 -16.38 -9.94
CA PHE A 96 -16.02 -17.04 -10.21
C PHE A 96 -17.16 -16.55 -9.32
N ARG A 97 -18.38 -16.79 -9.77
CA ARG A 97 -19.60 -16.64 -8.98
C ARG A 97 -20.02 -17.99 -8.39
N ASP A 98 -20.39 -17.97 -7.12
CA ASP A 98 -21.08 -19.07 -6.45
C ASP A 98 -22.30 -18.52 -5.71
N GLY A 99 -23.49 -19.05 -6.06
CA GLY A 99 -24.77 -18.47 -5.64
C GLY A 99 -24.91 -17.01 -6.10
N THR A 100 -25.08 -16.10 -5.14
CA THR A 100 -25.20 -14.65 -5.38
C THR A 100 -23.88 -13.89 -5.25
N SER A 101 -22.82 -14.53 -4.76
CA SER A 101 -21.55 -13.90 -4.42
C SER A 101 -20.47 -14.17 -5.44
N TYR A 102 -19.54 -13.21 -5.60
CA TYR A 102 -18.33 -13.36 -6.39
C TYR A 102 -17.12 -13.64 -5.49
N TYR A 103 -16.24 -14.48 -5.98
CA TYR A 103 -15.03 -14.91 -5.29
C TYR A 103 -13.81 -14.71 -6.17
N LYS A 104 -12.73 -14.27 -5.55
CA LYS A 104 -11.40 -14.15 -6.16
C LYS A 104 -10.42 -15.02 -5.39
N ILE A 105 -9.64 -15.81 -6.10
CA ILE A 105 -8.60 -16.68 -5.56
C ILE A 105 -7.24 -16.16 -6.02
N THR A 106 -6.34 -15.93 -5.08
CA THR A 106 -4.95 -15.57 -5.39
C THR A 106 -3.97 -16.52 -4.70
N GLU A 107 -2.73 -16.50 -5.13
CA GLU A 107 -1.67 -17.20 -4.44
C GLU A 107 -1.56 -16.69 -3.00
N LYS A 108 -1.43 -17.61 -2.02
CA LYS A 108 -1.04 -17.23 -0.68
C LYS A 108 0.43 -16.83 -0.70
N ILE A 109 0.70 -15.59 -0.42
CA ILE A 109 2.07 -15.08 -0.30
C ILE A 109 2.47 -15.03 1.17
N ASP A 110 3.65 -15.58 1.43
CA ASP A 110 4.28 -15.51 2.75
C ASP A 110 5.19 -14.28 2.76
N ILE A 111 4.62 -13.14 3.11
CA ILE A 111 5.33 -11.86 3.10
C ILE A 111 5.21 -11.22 4.47
N SER A 112 6.36 -10.92 5.07
CA SER A 112 6.42 -9.94 6.14
C SER A 112 6.30 -8.55 5.54
N SER A 113 5.27 -7.79 5.89
CA SER A 113 5.21 -6.36 5.56
C SER A 113 6.25 -5.62 6.40
N PHE A 114 7.13 -4.88 5.72
CA PHE A 114 8.00 -3.92 6.39
C PHE A 114 7.19 -2.63 6.62
N PRO A 115 7.05 -2.15 7.88
CA PRO A 115 6.48 -0.83 8.13
C PRO A 115 7.31 0.26 7.46
N CYS A 116 6.67 1.30 6.94
CA CYS A 116 7.36 2.38 6.22
C CYS A 116 8.45 3.05 7.05
N GLU A 117 8.23 3.21 8.36
CA GLU A 117 9.22 3.75 9.28
C GLU A 117 10.49 2.88 9.31
N SER A 118 10.34 1.56 9.26
CA SER A 118 11.47 0.62 9.21
C SER A 118 12.25 0.73 7.91
N ILE A 119 11.56 0.95 6.77
CA ILE A 119 12.19 1.14 5.47
C ILE A 119 13.07 2.38 5.50
N SER A 120 12.56 3.49 5.99
CA SER A 120 13.27 4.78 6.03
C SER A 120 14.52 4.79 6.92
N CYS A 121 14.63 3.80 7.83
CA CYS A 121 15.80 3.60 8.69
C CYS A 121 16.90 2.73 8.03
N LEU A 122 16.62 2.11 6.89
CA LEU A 122 17.61 1.32 6.14
C LEU A 122 18.65 2.23 5.47
N PRO A 123 19.84 1.72 5.17
CA PRO A 123 20.79 2.41 4.29
C PRO A 123 20.14 2.77 2.95
N LEU A 124 20.50 3.94 2.39
CA LEU A 124 19.91 4.45 1.14
C LEU A 124 19.94 3.42 0.00
N GLU A 125 21.01 2.66 -0.11
CA GLU A 125 21.16 1.57 -1.10
C GLU A 125 20.01 0.55 -1.01
N LYS A 126 19.65 0.15 0.20
CA LYS A 126 18.56 -0.81 0.44
C LYS A 126 17.20 -0.19 0.13
N ILE A 127 16.97 1.08 0.52
CA ILE A 127 15.75 1.81 0.17
C ILE A 127 15.61 1.91 -1.36
N LEU A 128 16.70 2.22 -2.07
CA LEU A 128 16.73 2.27 -3.53
C LEU A 128 16.45 0.91 -4.18
N LEU A 129 16.88 -0.20 -3.57
CA LEU A 129 16.54 -1.54 -4.05
C LEU A 129 15.04 -1.82 -3.91
N ILE A 130 14.45 -1.47 -2.76
CA ILE A 130 13.00 -1.60 -2.51
C ILE A 130 12.22 -0.75 -3.51
N ALA A 131 12.58 0.54 -3.64
CA ALA A 131 11.92 1.46 -4.56
C ALA A 131 12.00 0.98 -6.03
N LYS A 132 13.18 0.52 -6.48
CA LYS A 132 13.36 -0.05 -7.83
C LYS A 132 12.54 -1.32 -8.04
N SER A 133 12.40 -2.17 -7.02
CA SER A 133 11.57 -3.38 -7.09
C SER A 133 10.09 -3.01 -7.19
N ALA A 134 9.61 -2.03 -6.41
CA ALA A 134 8.23 -1.52 -6.50
C ALA A 134 7.95 -0.95 -7.90
N VAL A 135 8.83 -0.06 -8.39
CA VAL A 135 8.72 0.52 -9.73
C VAL A 135 8.71 -0.56 -10.81
N HIS A 136 9.51 -1.62 -10.66
CA HIS A 136 9.53 -2.72 -11.62
C HIS A 136 8.17 -3.42 -11.71
N SER A 137 7.52 -3.70 -10.58
CA SER A 137 6.19 -4.32 -10.55
C SER A 137 5.13 -3.41 -11.20
N ILE A 138 5.12 -2.11 -10.86
CA ILE A 138 4.20 -1.13 -11.45
C ILE A 138 4.49 -0.94 -12.96
N ARG A 139 5.76 -1.01 -13.38
CA ARG A 139 6.14 -0.90 -14.79
C ARG A 139 5.55 -2.01 -15.64
N ILE A 140 5.43 -3.22 -15.12
CA ILE A 140 4.76 -4.34 -15.80
C ILE A 140 3.29 -3.99 -16.01
N LEU A 141 2.61 -3.49 -14.98
CA LEU A 141 1.20 -3.11 -15.03
C LEU A 141 0.95 -1.94 -16.01
N HIS A 142 1.74 -0.87 -15.92
CA HIS A 142 1.64 0.28 -16.82
C HIS A 142 1.99 -0.06 -18.28
N GLY A 143 2.82 -1.10 -18.51
CA GLY A 143 3.08 -1.65 -19.84
C GLY A 143 1.84 -2.23 -20.51
N LEU A 144 0.86 -2.67 -19.72
CA LEU A 144 -0.45 -3.15 -20.16
C LEU A 144 -1.50 -2.03 -20.24
N LYS A 145 -1.11 -0.79 -19.97
CA LYS A 145 -2.04 0.34 -19.86
C LYS A 145 -3.11 0.11 -18.79
N ILE A 146 -2.72 -0.47 -17.66
CA ILE A 146 -3.58 -0.68 -16.51
C ILE A 146 -3.12 0.25 -15.39
N VAL A 147 -4.07 1.02 -14.84
CA VAL A 147 -3.93 1.81 -13.63
C VAL A 147 -4.26 0.92 -12.44
N HIS A 148 -3.46 0.95 -11.38
CA HIS A 148 -3.73 0.17 -10.19
C HIS A 148 -4.94 0.70 -9.41
N GLY A 149 -5.05 2.02 -9.28
CA GLY A 149 -6.20 2.72 -8.69
C GLY A 149 -6.19 2.81 -7.16
N ASP A 150 -5.57 1.86 -6.45
CA ASP A 150 -5.43 1.87 -4.97
C ASP A 150 -3.99 1.51 -4.56
N LEU A 151 -2.99 2.19 -5.13
CA LEU A 151 -1.62 2.03 -4.64
C LEU A 151 -1.48 2.57 -3.21
N LYS A 152 -0.89 1.76 -2.35
CA LYS A 152 -0.52 2.10 -0.97
C LYS A 152 0.54 1.12 -0.49
N PRO A 153 1.25 1.39 0.62
CA PRO A 153 2.26 0.46 1.15
C PRO A 153 1.74 -0.95 1.38
N ASP A 154 0.49 -1.12 1.83
CA ASP A 154 -0.14 -2.43 2.06
C ASP A 154 -0.28 -3.24 0.77
N ASN A 155 -0.43 -2.58 -0.37
CA ASN A 155 -0.53 -3.22 -1.68
C ASN A 155 0.85 -3.41 -2.37
N LEU A 156 1.93 -3.02 -1.67
CA LEU A 156 3.33 -3.20 -2.06
C LEU A 156 4.12 -4.00 -1.01
N PRO A 157 3.66 -5.21 -0.63
CA PRO A 157 4.36 -6.01 0.38
C PRO A 157 5.78 -6.35 -0.05
N ILE A 158 6.70 -6.27 0.92
CA ILE A 158 8.15 -6.42 0.72
C ILE A 158 8.59 -7.75 1.32
N LYS A 159 9.31 -8.54 0.52
CA LYS A 159 9.97 -9.77 0.96
C LYS A 159 11.47 -9.58 0.95
N GLU A 160 12.14 -9.88 2.07
CA GLU A 160 13.58 -10.01 2.09
C GLU A 160 13.98 -11.32 1.39
N ALA A 161 14.95 -11.22 0.50
CA ALA A 161 15.48 -12.32 -0.28
C ALA A 161 17.00 -12.40 -0.11
N ALA A 162 17.63 -13.52 -0.46
CA ALA A 162 19.06 -13.74 -0.29
C ALA A 162 19.95 -12.66 -0.96
N ARG A 163 19.44 -11.96 -1.98
CA ARG A 163 20.18 -10.92 -2.73
C ARG A 163 19.54 -9.54 -2.65
N GLY A 164 18.73 -9.25 -1.61
CA GLY A 164 18.08 -7.96 -1.42
C GLY A 164 16.58 -8.07 -1.14
N TYR A 165 15.79 -7.19 -1.72
CA TYR A 165 14.36 -7.07 -1.47
C TYR A 165 13.55 -7.27 -2.76
N VAL A 166 12.42 -7.97 -2.64
CA VAL A 166 11.43 -8.13 -3.71
C VAL A 166 10.13 -7.50 -3.24
N VAL A 167 9.60 -6.57 -4.01
CA VAL A 167 8.29 -5.97 -3.79
C VAL A 167 7.29 -6.64 -4.70
N LYS A 168 6.27 -7.22 -4.11
CA LYS A 168 5.11 -7.75 -4.84
C LYS A 168 4.07 -6.64 -5.01
N LEU A 169 3.28 -6.69 -6.06
CA LEU A 169 2.12 -5.84 -6.26
C LEU A 169 0.87 -6.71 -6.14
N ILE A 170 -0.03 -6.33 -5.25
CA ILE A 170 -1.23 -7.10 -4.91
C ILE A 170 -2.49 -6.24 -5.02
N ASP A 171 -3.63 -6.87 -5.01
CA ASP A 171 -4.97 -6.30 -4.93
C ASP A 171 -5.33 -5.34 -6.09
N PHE A 172 -5.72 -5.95 -7.21
CA PHE A 172 -6.12 -5.27 -8.44
C PHE A 172 -7.63 -5.03 -8.53
N ASP A 173 -8.36 -4.95 -7.39
CA ASP A 173 -9.83 -4.84 -7.42
C ASP A 173 -10.29 -3.47 -7.92
N ASP A 174 -9.55 -2.41 -7.58
CA ASP A 174 -9.80 -1.05 -8.02
C ASP A 174 -9.04 -0.69 -9.31
N SER A 175 -8.41 -1.68 -9.97
CA SER A 175 -7.63 -1.45 -11.19
C SER A 175 -8.54 -1.33 -12.40
N TYR A 176 -8.09 -0.54 -13.38
CA TYR A 176 -8.81 -0.33 -14.64
C TYR A 176 -7.85 -0.04 -15.80
N PHE A 177 -8.33 -0.23 -17.03
CA PHE A 177 -7.57 0.19 -18.20
C PHE A 177 -7.50 1.70 -18.30
N GLU A 178 -6.33 2.24 -18.65
CA GLU A 178 -6.05 3.67 -18.75
C GLU A 178 -7.14 4.38 -19.56
N GLY A 179 -7.74 5.40 -18.98
CA GLY A 179 -8.83 6.16 -19.57
C GLY A 179 -10.21 5.48 -19.57
N ASN A 180 -10.33 4.32 -18.93
CA ASN A 180 -11.58 3.59 -18.85
C ASN A 180 -11.85 3.03 -17.43
N PRO A 181 -11.99 3.92 -16.43
CA PRO A 181 -12.35 3.51 -15.08
C PRO A 181 -13.76 2.91 -15.05
N PRO A 182 -14.15 2.21 -13.96
CA PRO A 182 -15.52 1.77 -13.75
C PRO A 182 -16.50 2.95 -13.93
N PRO A 183 -17.60 2.75 -14.66
CA PRO A 183 -18.59 3.81 -14.89
C PRO A 183 -19.31 4.24 -13.62
N ASP A 184 -19.48 3.33 -12.69
CA ASP A 184 -19.99 3.61 -11.35
C ASP A 184 -18.83 4.08 -10.47
N ARG A 185 -18.79 5.38 -10.20
CA ARG A 185 -17.72 6.05 -9.45
C ARG A 185 -17.64 5.58 -7.99
N GLU A 186 -18.77 5.11 -7.43
CA GLU A 186 -18.82 4.52 -6.09
C GLU A 186 -18.00 3.21 -6.01
N ASN A 187 -17.77 2.55 -7.14
CA ASN A 187 -16.93 1.36 -7.22
C ASN A 187 -15.42 1.67 -7.28
N LEU A 188 -15.03 2.93 -7.48
CA LEU A 188 -13.62 3.35 -7.44
C LEU A 188 -13.27 3.86 -6.04
N VAL A 189 -13.20 2.94 -5.08
CA VAL A 189 -13.13 3.30 -3.65
C VAL A 189 -11.74 3.81 -3.27
N GLY A 190 -10.67 3.10 -3.61
CA GLY A 190 -9.29 3.46 -3.26
C GLY A 190 -9.10 3.95 -1.81
N THR A 191 -7.94 4.53 -1.53
CA THR A 191 -7.60 5.08 -0.20
C THR A 191 -7.40 6.60 -0.30
N PRO A 192 -8.31 7.44 0.26
CA PRO A 192 -8.35 8.90 0.04
C PRO A 192 -7.04 9.64 0.30
N GLU A 193 -6.24 9.14 1.25
CA GLU A 193 -4.95 9.72 1.61
C GLU A 193 -3.87 9.57 0.52
N TYR A 194 -4.11 8.65 -0.43
CA TYR A 194 -3.20 8.33 -1.54
C TYR A 194 -3.75 8.75 -2.90
N TYR A 195 -4.93 9.34 -2.98
CA TYR A 195 -5.50 9.80 -4.25
C TYR A 195 -4.59 10.80 -4.96
N SER A 196 -4.57 10.72 -6.27
CA SER A 196 -4.12 11.83 -7.11
C SER A 196 -5.21 12.91 -7.21
N PRO A 197 -4.85 14.17 -7.55
CA PRO A 197 -5.84 15.24 -7.72
C PRO A 197 -6.96 14.89 -8.71
N GLU A 198 -6.62 14.30 -9.86
CA GLU A 198 -7.59 13.91 -10.89
C GLU A 198 -8.45 12.71 -10.46
N GLN A 199 -7.90 11.76 -9.68
CA GLN A 199 -8.67 10.65 -9.13
C GLN A 199 -9.68 11.16 -8.09
N ALA A 200 -9.24 12.03 -7.18
CA ALA A 200 -10.12 12.65 -6.20
C ALA A 200 -11.22 13.47 -6.89
N ALA A 201 -10.87 14.27 -7.91
CA ALA A 201 -11.83 15.04 -8.67
C ALA A 201 -12.87 14.14 -9.35
N TYR A 202 -12.44 13.03 -10.00
CA TYR A 202 -13.34 12.08 -10.64
C TYR A 202 -14.31 11.42 -9.66
N ILE A 203 -13.81 10.96 -8.50
CA ILE A 203 -14.63 10.28 -7.49
C ILE A 203 -15.64 11.24 -6.83
N MET A 204 -15.25 12.51 -6.63
CA MET A 204 -16.06 13.53 -5.94
C MET A 204 -16.96 14.33 -6.86
N ASP A 205 -16.94 14.08 -8.16
CA ASP A 205 -17.74 14.77 -9.16
C ASP A 205 -19.17 14.20 -9.19
N GLU A 206 -20.05 14.79 -8.41
CA GLU A 206 -21.45 14.37 -8.27
C GLU A 206 -22.26 14.55 -9.57
N ASP A 207 -21.89 15.51 -10.41
CA ASP A 207 -22.57 15.83 -11.67
C ASP A 207 -22.08 14.99 -12.86
N GLU A 208 -21.09 14.11 -12.64
CA GLU A 208 -20.49 13.21 -13.65
C GLU A 208 -19.95 13.95 -14.90
N GLU A 209 -19.50 15.20 -14.73
CA GLU A 209 -18.97 16.02 -15.82
C GLU A 209 -17.52 15.63 -16.20
N ILE A 210 -16.75 15.04 -15.26
CA ILE A 210 -15.35 14.67 -15.47
C ILE A 210 -15.29 13.32 -16.19
N GLU A 211 -14.71 13.33 -17.38
CA GLU A 211 -14.54 12.10 -18.17
C GLU A 211 -13.48 11.17 -17.57
N GLY A 212 -13.76 9.87 -17.56
CA GLY A 212 -12.81 8.83 -17.14
C GLY A 212 -11.51 8.82 -17.95
N ALA A 213 -11.51 9.38 -19.16
CA ALA A 213 -10.32 9.54 -20.01
C ALA A 213 -9.19 10.32 -19.32
N THR A 214 -9.49 11.14 -18.31
CA THR A 214 -8.49 11.86 -17.52
C THR A 214 -7.68 10.96 -16.58
N LEU A 215 -8.21 9.77 -16.24
CA LEU A 215 -7.57 8.82 -15.32
C LEU A 215 -6.61 7.90 -16.08
N THR A 216 -5.34 8.23 -15.99
CA THR A 216 -4.25 7.51 -16.67
C THR A 216 -3.27 6.90 -15.66
N CYS A 217 -2.30 6.13 -16.15
CA CYS A 217 -1.19 5.62 -15.32
C CYS A 217 -0.43 6.73 -14.56
N LYS A 218 -0.63 7.99 -14.91
CA LYS A 218 -0.05 9.14 -14.19
C LYS A 218 -0.69 9.34 -12.80
N SER A 219 -1.89 8.83 -12.57
CA SER A 219 -2.52 8.82 -11.23
C SER A 219 -1.71 7.95 -10.27
N ASP A 220 -1.34 6.74 -10.68
CA ASP A 220 -0.45 5.87 -9.89
C ASP A 220 0.93 6.50 -9.64
N ILE A 221 1.45 7.32 -10.56
CA ILE A 221 2.72 8.03 -10.37
C ILE A 221 2.62 9.04 -9.22
N PHE A 222 1.51 9.76 -9.11
CA PHE A 222 1.29 10.67 -7.98
C PHE A 222 1.26 9.90 -6.65
N THR A 223 0.47 8.86 -6.60
CA THR A 223 0.37 7.98 -5.42
C THR A 223 1.72 7.39 -5.04
N LEU A 224 2.49 6.92 -6.02
CA LEU A 224 3.85 6.42 -5.80
C LEU A 224 4.78 7.51 -5.25
N GLY A 225 4.56 8.77 -5.60
CA GLY A 225 5.28 9.92 -5.02
C GLY A 225 5.03 10.06 -3.52
N ILE A 226 3.79 9.85 -3.07
CA ILE A 226 3.44 9.82 -1.63
C ILE A 226 4.15 8.64 -0.94
N ILE A 227 4.09 7.44 -1.52
CA ILE A 227 4.75 6.24 -0.99
C ILE A 227 6.27 6.43 -0.92
N PHE A 228 6.87 7.08 -1.90
CA PHE A 228 8.31 7.37 -1.87
C PHE A 228 8.67 8.38 -0.78
N SER A 229 7.80 9.35 -0.47
CA SER A 229 7.99 10.17 0.73
C SER A 229 8.10 9.28 1.98
N GLU A 230 7.19 8.33 2.16
CA GLU A 230 7.23 7.41 3.29
C GLU A 230 8.51 6.54 3.29
N TYR A 231 8.87 5.95 2.15
CA TYR A 231 10.06 5.09 2.06
C TYR A 231 11.36 5.84 2.34
N PHE A 232 11.51 7.05 1.80
CA PHE A 232 12.75 7.80 1.91
C PHE A 232 12.79 8.75 3.11
N SER A 233 11.66 9.26 3.61
CA SER A 233 11.64 10.17 4.75
C SER A 233 11.03 9.59 6.03
N GLY A 234 10.25 8.51 5.95
CA GLY A 234 9.62 7.83 7.07
C GLY A 234 8.15 8.18 7.27
N GLU A 235 7.63 9.14 6.53
CA GLU A 235 6.21 9.52 6.57
C GLU A 235 5.76 10.16 5.24
N LYS A 236 4.45 10.29 5.08
CA LYS A 236 3.83 11.03 3.97
C LYS A 236 4.39 12.45 3.89
N PRO A 237 4.22 13.16 2.77
CA PRO A 237 4.59 14.56 2.69
C PRO A 237 3.99 15.37 3.84
N ILE A 238 4.81 16.20 4.52
CA ILE A 238 4.36 17.11 5.55
C ILE A 238 3.66 18.28 4.86
N LEU A 239 2.42 18.52 5.26
CA LEU A 239 1.53 19.51 4.69
C LEU A 239 1.35 20.70 5.65
N PRO A 240 1.03 21.90 5.14
CA PRO A 240 0.52 22.99 5.97
C PRO A 240 -0.73 22.54 6.75
N PRO A 241 -1.00 23.13 7.94
CA PRO A 241 -2.08 22.68 8.84
C PRO A 241 -3.49 22.69 8.22
N ASP A 242 -3.71 23.49 7.20
CA ASP A 242 -5.01 23.62 6.52
C ASP A 242 -5.35 22.43 5.61
N TYR A 243 -4.39 21.56 5.35
CA TYR A 243 -4.57 20.43 4.42
C TYR A 243 -4.46 19.09 5.13
N LYS A 244 -5.40 18.18 4.85
CA LYS A 244 -5.39 16.80 5.38
C LYS A 244 -4.73 15.81 4.42
N ASN A 245 -4.85 16.04 3.12
CA ASN A 245 -4.38 15.13 2.08
C ASN A 245 -3.41 15.82 1.12
N THR A 246 -2.45 15.07 0.60
CA THR A 246 -1.44 15.60 -0.33
C THR A 246 -2.10 16.17 -1.58
N TRP A 247 -3.13 15.53 -2.13
CA TRP A 247 -3.84 15.99 -3.32
C TRP A 247 -4.56 17.33 -3.09
N THR A 248 -5.18 17.56 -1.92
CA THR A 248 -5.80 18.86 -1.59
C THR A 248 -4.76 19.96 -1.47
N CYS A 249 -3.62 19.69 -0.85
CA CYS A 249 -2.52 20.62 -0.73
C CYS A 249 -1.98 21.02 -2.10
N VAL A 250 -1.67 20.03 -2.95
CA VAL A 250 -1.13 20.26 -4.30
C VAL A 250 -2.14 21.00 -5.18
N ASN A 251 -3.42 20.65 -5.13
CA ASN A 251 -4.48 21.29 -5.89
C ASN A 251 -4.64 22.79 -5.57
N ASN A 252 -4.35 23.18 -4.34
CA ASN A 252 -4.41 24.57 -3.88
C ASN A 252 -3.03 25.28 -3.90
N GLY A 253 -2.01 24.70 -4.53
CA GLY A 253 -0.68 25.28 -4.63
C GLY A 253 0.07 25.35 -3.30
N GLY A 254 -0.32 24.53 -2.30
CA GLY A 254 0.33 24.47 -1.00
C GLY A 254 1.73 23.84 -1.11
N ALA A 255 2.63 24.28 -0.25
CA ALA A 255 3.99 23.78 -0.19
C ALA A 255 4.04 22.45 0.58
N ILE A 256 4.75 21.46 0.04
CA ILE A 256 5.04 20.20 0.72
C ILE A 256 6.49 20.15 1.20
N SER A 257 6.73 19.50 2.33
CA SER A 257 8.06 19.23 2.87
C SER A 257 8.20 17.76 3.29
N PHE A 258 9.42 17.36 3.64
CA PHE A 258 9.73 15.98 4.05
C PHE A 258 10.32 15.97 5.45
N LYS A 259 10.08 14.91 6.21
CA LYS A 259 10.53 14.78 7.61
C LYS A 259 12.04 14.91 7.77
N LYS A 260 12.81 14.47 6.79
CA LYS A 260 14.26 14.59 6.74
C LYS A 260 14.73 15.07 5.38
N LYS A 261 15.95 15.63 5.35
CA LYS A 261 16.59 16.01 4.08
C LYS A 261 16.82 14.79 3.21
N LEU A 262 16.28 14.80 2.02
CA LEU A 262 16.44 13.75 1.01
C LEU A 262 17.67 14.01 0.14
N HIS A 263 18.15 12.95 -0.53
CA HIS A 263 19.10 13.11 -1.62
C HIS A 263 18.50 14.02 -2.71
N PRO A 264 19.25 15.00 -3.28
CA PRO A 264 18.68 16.00 -4.20
C PRO A 264 17.92 15.40 -5.39
N GLN A 265 18.43 14.32 -5.98
CA GLN A 265 17.74 13.65 -7.10
C GLN A 265 16.45 12.93 -6.65
N ILE A 266 16.38 12.43 -5.41
CA ILE A 266 15.17 11.82 -4.85
C ILE A 266 14.14 12.89 -4.53
N ASP A 267 14.54 13.99 -3.88
CA ASP A 267 13.67 15.14 -3.61
C ASP A 267 13.06 15.68 -4.90
N GLY A 268 13.88 15.94 -5.90
CA GLY A 268 13.42 16.42 -7.20
C GLY A 268 12.49 15.44 -7.92
N LEU A 269 12.77 14.13 -7.83
CA LEU A 269 11.91 13.09 -8.40
C LEU A 269 10.54 13.08 -7.72
N ILE A 270 10.49 13.01 -6.38
CA ILE A 270 9.23 12.97 -5.63
C ILE A 270 8.38 14.21 -5.93
N ARG A 271 8.99 15.42 -5.93
CA ARG A 271 8.26 16.66 -6.27
C ARG A 271 7.69 16.64 -7.68
N LYS A 272 8.44 16.12 -8.66
CA LYS A 272 7.91 15.93 -10.02
C LYS A 272 6.77 14.91 -10.08
N MET A 273 6.85 13.81 -9.33
CA MET A 273 5.77 12.82 -9.26
C MET A 273 4.51 13.42 -8.65
N LEU A 274 4.65 14.37 -7.71
CA LEU A 274 3.56 15.07 -7.04
C LEU A 274 3.08 16.34 -7.79
N SER A 275 3.45 16.54 -9.05
CA SER A 275 2.95 17.67 -9.86
C SER A 275 1.43 17.61 -10.00
N LEU A 276 0.76 18.77 -9.94
CA LEU A 276 -0.69 18.88 -10.13
C LEU A 276 -1.11 18.35 -11.49
N ASN A 277 -0.49 18.87 -12.56
CA ASN A 277 -0.78 18.41 -13.91
C ASN A 277 -0.17 17.03 -14.16
N PRO A 278 -0.97 16.00 -14.50
CA PRO A 278 -0.46 14.65 -14.79
C PRO A 278 0.63 14.60 -15.88
N ASN A 279 0.57 15.52 -16.86
CA ASN A 279 1.55 15.56 -17.95
C ASN A 279 2.95 15.98 -17.50
N ASP A 280 3.07 16.73 -16.41
CA ASP A 280 4.35 17.15 -15.84
C ASP A 280 5.01 16.05 -15.00
N ARG A 281 4.25 15.01 -14.65
CA ARG A 281 4.77 13.86 -13.91
C ARG A 281 5.60 12.97 -14.83
N PRO A 282 6.70 12.37 -14.34
CA PRO A 282 7.43 11.37 -15.12
C PRO A 282 6.53 10.15 -15.40
N ASN A 283 6.80 9.41 -16.46
CA ASN A 283 6.27 8.06 -16.61
C ASN A 283 7.09 7.06 -15.79
N ILE A 284 6.59 5.84 -15.64
CA ILE A 284 7.22 4.83 -14.76
C ILE A 284 8.63 4.44 -15.21
N ASN A 285 8.94 4.50 -16.52
CA ASN A 285 10.29 4.21 -17.02
C ASN A 285 11.26 5.34 -16.67
N GLU A 286 10.82 6.58 -16.70
CA GLU A 286 11.60 7.75 -16.28
C GLU A 286 11.88 7.68 -14.78
N VAL A 287 10.88 7.33 -13.94
CA VAL A 287 11.07 7.06 -12.50
C VAL A 287 12.15 6.01 -12.29
N PHE A 288 12.04 4.87 -12.99
CA PHE A 288 13.02 3.79 -12.89
C PHE A 288 14.43 4.25 -13.26
N ASN A 289 14.57 5.01 -14.35
CA ASN A 289 15.85 5.51 -14.82
C ASN A 289 16.52 6.48 -13.83
N VAL A 290 15.75 7.37 -13.21
CA VAL A 290 16.27 8.26 -12.15
C VAL A 290 16.79 7.43 -10.99
N LEU A 291 15.99 6.49 -10.44
CA LEU A 291 16.39 5.64 -9.31
C LEU A 291 17.61 4.77 -9.63
N LYS A 292 17.77 4.33 -10.89
CA LYS A 292 18.92 3.52 -11.33
C LYS A 292 20.21 4.33 -11.34
N ASN A 293 20.14 5.61 -11.65
CA ASN A 293 21.29 6.47 -11.89
C ASN A 293 21.70 7.33 -10.67
N ILE A 294 21.03 7.17 -9.51
CA ILE A 294 21.42 7.86 -8.28
C ILE A 294 22.81 7.38 -7.85
N LYS A 295 23.75 8.34 -7.71
CA LYS A 295 25.09 8.11 -7.21
C LYS A 295 25.12 8.24 -5.69
N LEU A 296 25.60 7.22 -5.01
CA LEU A 296 25.62 7.16 -3.54
C LEU A 296 26.73 8.02 -2.91
N ASP A 297 27.74 8.40 -3.70
CA ASP A 297 28.93 9.13 -3.23
C ASP A 297 28.68 10.64 -3.00
N GLU A 298 27.53 11.17 -3.37
CA GLU A 298 27.20 12.60 -3.24
C GLU A 298 26.67 13.00 -1.84
N ILE A 299 26.59 12.06 -0.89
CA ILE A 299 26.25 12.34 0.51
C ILE A 299 27.55 12.37 1.33
N THR A 300 28.43 13.31 1.05
CA THR A 300 29.46 13.70 2.02
C THR A 300 28.75 14.59 3.07
N PRO A 301 28.71 14.21 4.35
CA PRO A 301 28.36 15.17 5.37
C PRO A 301 29.36 16.31 5.24
N SER A 302 28.89 17.55 5.09
CA SER A 302 29.75 18.70 5.31
C SER A 302 30.34 18.52 6.72
N SER A 303 31.58 18.03 6.77
CA SER A 303 32.38 18.07 7.97
C SER A 303 32.47 19.55 8.32
N GLU A 304 31.68 19.96 9.32
CA GLU A 304 32.03 21.13 10.10
C GLU A 304 33.48 20.91 10.51
N ARG A 305 34.37 21.70 9.94
CA ARG A 305 35.70 21.84 10.41
C ARG A 305 35.60 22.40 11.83
N MET A 306 35.55 21.51 12.80
CA MET A 306 35.90 21.88 14.17
C MET A 306 37.36 22.30 14.10
N SER A 307 37.58 23.59 14.23
CA SER A 307 38.90 24.16 14.47
C SER A 307 39.51 23.43 15.65
N SER A 308 40.63 22.78 15.37
CA SER A 308 41.46 22.09 16.35
C SER A 308 42.19 23.15 17.18
N ASP A 309 41.51 23.67 18.21
CA ASP A 309 42.20 24.22 19.35
C ASP A 309 42.38 23.09 20.37
N GLU A 310 43.51 22.41 20.28
CA GLU A 310 43.98 21.51 21.34
C GLU A 310 44.27 22.30 22.62
N PRO A 311 43.64 21.99 23.76
CA PRO A 311 44.17 22.47 25.03
C PRO A 311 45.39 21.64 25.39
N LYS A 312 46.56 22.36 25.51
CA LYS A 312 47.79 21.80 26.02
C LYS A 312 47.57 21.08 27.36
N LYS A 313 47.86 19.78 27.39
CA LYS A 313 47.88 18.96 28.61
C LYS A 313 49.04 19.45 29.53
N PRO A 314 48.80 19.68 30.84
CA PRO A 314 49.92 19.90 31.75
C PRO A 314 50.70 18.61 32.02
N SER A 315 52.00 18.67 31.86
CA SER A 315 52.94 17.58 32.18
C SER A 315 53.07 17.38 33.65
N LEU A 316 52.50 16.31 34.21
CA LEU A 316 52.83 15.86 35.56
C LEU A 316 54.01 14.89 35.51
N ARG A 317 55.18 15.33 36.04
CA ARG A 317 56.32 14.47 36.33
C ARG A 317 56.02 13.59 37.52
N PHE A 318 55.98 12.29 37.35
CA PHE A 318 56.01 11.32 38.45
C PHE A 318 57.43 10.77 38.58
N GLY A 319 57.94 10.85 39.80
CA GLY A 319 59.23 10.25 40.20
C GLY A 319 59.18 8.71 40.26
N PRO A 320 60.33 8.06 40.43
CA PRO A 320 60.45 6.63 40.19
C PRO A 320 60.05 5.80 41.43
N GLY A 321 59.30 4.75 41.22
CA GLY A 321 59.18 3.66 42.15
C GLY A 321 57.76 3.17 42.42
N PHE A 322 57.31 2.16 41.67
CA PHE A 322 56.52 1.08 42.21
C PHE A 322 56.48 -0.11 41.22
N LYS A 323 56.86 -1.27 41.72
CA LYS A 323 56.87 -2.56 40.98
C LYS A 323 55.48 -3.14 40.86
N PRO A 324 55.16 -3.92 39.82
CA PRO A 324 53.86 -4.55 39.66
C PRO A 324 53.76 -5.87 40.48
N ILE A 325 52.66 -6.06 41.15
CA ILE A 325 52.26 -7.32 41.78
C ILE A 325 51.38 -8.09 40.79
N SER A 326 51.82 -9.29 40.47
CA SER A 326 51.04 -10.31 39.74
C SER A 326 50.07 -11.00 40.69
N SER A 327 48.83 -11.20 40.29
CA SER A 327 48.00 -12.24 40.84
C SER A 327 47.04 -12.82 39.80
N LYS A 328 47.20 -14.08 39.68
CA LYS A 328 46.48 -15.12 38.95
C LYS A 328 44.96 -15.09 39.17
N GLY A 329 44.26 -15.42 38.11
CA GLY A 329 43.15 -16.32 37.88
C GLY A 329 42.04 -16.46 38.94
N VAL A 330 40.83 -16.39 38.46
CA VAL A 330 39.71 -17.33 38.72
C VAL A 330 38.53 -16.96 37.80
N SER A 331 38.11 -17.90 36.94
CA SER A 331 36.70 -18.01 36.48
C SER A 331 35.94 -18.78 37.56
N PRO A 332 34.63 -18.63 37.72
CA PRO A 332 33.67 -19.30 36.85
C PRO A 332 32.29 -18.63 36.66
N ALA A 333 31.70 -19.04 35.57
CA ALA A 333 30.29 -19.15 35.22
C ALA A 333 29.20 -18.81 36.25
N THR A 334 28.23 -18.00 35.86
CA THR A 334 26.87 -18.10 36.38
C THR A 334 25.87 -17.98 35.22
N LYS A 335 25.12 -19.06 35.04
CA LYS A 335 23.96 -19.19 34.18
C LYS A 335 22.86 -18.27 34.66
N THR A 336 22.27 -17.46 33.76
CA THR A 336 21.00 -16.80 34.01
C THR A 336 19.94 -17.50 33.18
N ILE A 337 18.97 -18.05 33.90
CA ILE A 337 17.78 -18.75 33.43
C ILE A 337 16.79 -17.74 32.86
N ALA A 338 16.24 -18.05 31.70
CA ALA A 338 15.11 -17.31 31.13
C ALA A 338 13.81 -17.66 31.86
N PRO A 339 12.91 -16.72 32.14
CA PRO A 339 11.60 -17.01 32.70
C PRO A 339 10.63 -17.52 31.65
N THR A 340 9.86 -18.55 32.05
CA THR A 340 8.72 -19.13 31.33
C THR A 340 7.50 -18.21 31.30
N PRO A 341 6.58 -18.37 30.33
CA PRO A 341 5.44 -17.48 30.13
C PRO A 341 4.21 -17.94 30.92
N GLU A 342 4.11 -17.48 32.18
CA GLU A 342 2.88 -17.50 32.98
C GLU A 342 2.96 -16.35 33.97
N GLU A 343 2.47 -15.17 33.56
CA GLU A 343 2.02 -14.05 34.40
C GLU A 343 1.83 -12.78 33.56
N ILE A 344 0.81 -12.72 32.74
CA ILE A 344 0.12 -11.46 32.39
C ILE A 344 -1.36 -11.80 32.13
N SER A 345 -2.10 -11.94 33.20
CA SER A 345 -3.54 -11.80 33.20
C SER A 345 -3.91 -10.94 34.39
N LYS A 346 -4.16 -9.68 34.16
CA LYS A 346 -5.03 -8.75 34.89
C LYS A 346 -4.59 -7.31 34.67
N GLU A 347 -5.23 -6.63 33.73
CA GLU A 347 -5.67 -5.25 33.94
C GLU A 347 -6.58 -4.78 32.79
N LYS A 348 -7.85 -4.66 33.19
CA LYS A 348 -8.87 -3.66 32.86
C LYS A 348 -9.44 -3.58 31.44
N ASP A 349 -10.65 -4.15 31.38
CA ASP A 349 -11.77 -3.69 30.55
C ASP A 349 -11.96 -2.18 30.66
N THR A 350 -11.86 -1.49 29.55
CA THR A 350 -12.48 -0.17 29.35
C THR A 350 -13.43 -0.28 28.15
N GLU A 351 -14.72 -0.27 28.48
CA GLU A 351 -15.84 -0.22 27.54
C GLU A 351 -15.69 0.96 26.57
N TYR A 352 -15.67 0.64 25.29
CA TYR A 352 -15.82 1.61 24.21
C TYR A 352 -17.32 1.74 23.87
N LYS A 353 -17.94 2.88 24.20
CA LYS A 353 -19.29 3.23 23.77
C LYS A 353 -19.26 3.90 22.42
N PRO A 354 -20.02 3.41 21.40
CA PRO A 354 -20.13 4.09 20.12
C PRO A 354 -21.01 5.33 20.24
N VAL A 355 -20.51 6.43 19.69
CA VAL A 355 -21.26 7.70 19.57
C VAL A 355 -22.18 7.58 18.34
N HIS A 356 -23.48 7.53 18.57
CA HIS A 356 -24.49 7.69 17.54
C HIS A 356 -24.56 9.15 17.08
N SER A 357 -24.13 9.44 15.86
CA SER A 357 -24.49 10.69 15.19
C SER A 357 -25.84 10.51 14.48
N GLY A 358 -26.86 11.11 15.04
CA GLY A 358 -28.20 11.12 14.47
C GLY A 358 -28.28 12.05 13.26
N LEU A 359 -28.56 11.52 12.10
CA LEU A 359 -29.03 12.28 10.94
C LEU A 359 -30.52 12.48 11.06
N ARG A 360 -30.96 13.73 11.26
CA ARG A 360 -32.36 14.14 11.20
C ARG A 360 -32.80 14.21 9.74
N GLY A 361 -33.72 13.39 9.35
CA GLY A 361 -34.41 13.49 8.07
C GLY A 361 -35.22 14.79 7.98
N SER A 362 -34.97 15.60 6.96
CA SER A 362 -35.84 16.69 6.54
C SER A 362 -36.88 16.13 5.54
N GLY A 363 -38.11 16.05 5.96
CA GLY A 363 -39.23 15.66 5.12
C GLY A 363 -39.52 16.71 4.05
N LEU A 364 -39.52 16.30 2.78
CA LEU A 364 -40.08 17.07 1.68
C LEU A 364 -41.60 16.87 1.67
N LYS A 365 -42.33 17.97 1.82
CA LYS A 365 -43.77 18.04 1.57
C LYS A 365 -44.00 18.13 0.06
N ILE A 366 -44.69 17.16 -0.51
CA ILE A 366 -45.30 17.25 -1.84
C ILE A 366 -46.53 18.14 -1.72
N ALA A 367 -46.57 19.25 -2.50
CA ALA A 367 -47.76 20.05 -2.71
C ALA A 367 -48.35 19.67 -4.06
N ASP A 368 -49.59 19.20 -4.02
CA ASP A 368 -50.49 19.06 -5.17
C ASP A 368 -50.75 20.40 -5.84
N LYS A 369 -50.52 20.48 -7.12
CA LYS A 369 -51.36 21.12 -8.11
C LYS A 369 -51.12 20.59 -9.51
#